data_5adac212a53d7cb8f93b8a11284a5aa9
#
_entry.id   5adac212a53d7cb8f93b8a11284a5aa9
#
_cell.length_a   1.000
_cell.length_b   1.000
_cell.length_c   1.000
_cell.angle_alpha   90.00
_cell.angle_beta   90.00
_cell.angle_gamma   90.00
#
_symmetry.space_group_name_H-M   'P 1'
#
loop_
_entity.id
_entity.type
_entity.pdbx_description
1 polymer ?
#
loop_
_entity_poly.entity_id
_entity_poly.type
_entity_poly.pdbx_seq_one_letter_code
_entity_poly.pdbx_strand_id
1 'polypeptide(L)'
;MKQLLLDIQPTAVPTLDNYVAGRNAEALHSLQLAASGTTDARFIYLWGAGGGGKTHLLQASAALARQHNLALVTADDVHALSEQQQIALFNTYNQLREGSGVLIACGSAAPNQMGLRDDLATRLAWGLVYQLHSLS
;
A
#
# COMPACT_ATOMS: atom_id res chain seq x y z
N MET A 1 12.84 22.44 12.96
CA MET A 1 12.16 22.30 12.72
C MET A 1 11.57 22.23 12.69
N LYS A 2 11.56 22.47 12.87
CA LYS A 2 10.71 22.40 12.74
C LYS A 2 10.07 22.84 12.76
N GLN A 3 9.96 23.20 12.82
CA GLN A 3 9.16 23.49 12.63
C GLN A 3 8.60 24.02 12.62
N LEU A 4 8.65 24.53 13.00
CA LEU A 4 7.97 24.91 12.85
C LEU A 4 7.31 25.19 12.85
N LEU A 5 7.25 25.58 13.20
CA LEU A 5 6.57 25.66 13.01
C LEU A 5 5.81 25.62 12.97
N LEU A 6 5.72 25.93 13.27
CA LEU A 6 4.96 25.69 13.09
C LEU A 6 4.25 25.28 13.03
N ASP A 7 4.17 25.48 13.31
CA ASP A 7 3.49 24.93 13.22
C ASP A 7 2.98 24.44 13.27
N ILE A 8 2.70 24.40 13.48
CA ILE A 8 2.38 23.80 13.67
C ILE A 8 1.89 23.13 13.48
N GLN A 9 1.50 22.58 13.72
CA GLN A 9 1.05 21.76 13.44
C GLN A 9 0.44 20.94 13.55
N PRO A 10 0.58 21.05 13.86
CA PRO A 10 -0.70 20.43 13.78
C PRO A 10 -0.72 18.93 13.59
N THR A 11 -1.71 18.37 12.81
CA THR A 11 -1.82 16.94 12.56
C THR A 11 -0.50 16.41 12.00
N ALA A 12 0.01 15.34 12.59
CA ALA A 12 1.24 14.72 12.12
C ALA A 12 1.06 14.17 10.71
N VAL A 13 2.07 14.32 9.87
CA VAL A 13 2.10 13.69 8.56
C VAL A 13 2.18 12.17 8.78
N PRO A 14 1.36 11.36 8.08
CA PRO A 14 1.45 9.91 8.23
C PRO A 14 2.83 9.39 7.84
N THR A 15 3.43 8.60 8.74
CA THR A 15 4.70 7.93 8.48
C THR A 15 4.58 6.48 8.94
N LEU A 16 5.47 5.62 8.47
CA LEU A 16 5.49 4.24 8.94
C LEU A 16 5.93 4.18 10.40
N ASP A 17 6.75 5.13 10.84
CA ASP A 17 7.23 5.16 12.22
C ASP A 17 6.14 5.50 13.22
N ASN A 18 5.16 6.33 12.84
CA ASN A 18 4.09 6.71 13.77
C ASN A 18 2.86 5.83 13.65
N TYR A 19 2.94 4.73 12.91
CA TYR A 19 1.89 3.74 12.83
C TYR A 19 2.05 2.75 13.99
N VAL A 20 0.95 2.53 14.74
CA VAL A 20 0.98 1.57 15.84
C VAL A 20 0.75 0.19 15.24
N ALA A 21 1.82 -0.62 15.17
CA ALA A 21 1.80 -1.85 14.39
C ALA A 21 0.96 -2.96 15.03
N GLY A 22 1.13 -3.20 16.33
CA GLY A 22 0.41 -4.29 16.99
C GLY A 22 0.53 -5.59 16.21
N ARG A 23 -0.63 -6.17 15.84
CA ARG A 23 -0.68 -7.43 15.08
C ARG A 23 -0.28 -7.26 13.61
N ASN A 24 -0.03 -6.03 13.17
CA ASN A 24 0.31 -5.73 11.77
C ASN A 24 1.81 -5.54 11.56
N ALA A 25 2.63 -5.97 12.53
CA ALA A 25 4.08 -5.69 12.49
C ALA A 25 4.77 -6.26 11.26
N GLU A 26 4.37 -7.46 10.83
CA GLU A 26 4.98 -8.09 9.66
C GLU A 26 4.66 -7.30 8.39
N ALA A 27 3.42 -6.87 8.23
CA ALA A 27 3.03 -6.05 7.09
C ALA A 27 3.79 -4.73 7.09
N LEU A 28 3.89 -4.08 8.25
CA LEU A 28 4.63 -2.82 8.37
C LEU A 28 6.09 -2.99 7.97
N HIS A 29 6.72 -4.05 8.44
CA HIS A 29 8.12 -4.32 8.10
C HIS A 29 8.30 -4.50 6.59
N SER A 30 7.42 -5.26 5.94
CA SER A 30 7.49 -5.47 4.49
C SER A 30 7.30 -4.18 3.72
N LEU A 31 6.40 -3.30 4.18
CA LEU A 31 6.20 -2.01 3.53
C LEU A 31 7.45 -1.14 3.65
N GLN A 32 8.10 -1.15 4.81
CA GLN A 32 9.33 -0.38 4.99
C GLN A 32 10.43 -0.85 4.04
N LEU A 33 10.60 -2.16 3.90
CA LEU A 33 11.61 -2.71 3.00
C LEU A 33 11.30 -2.37 1.54
N ALA A 34 10.04 -2.53 1.12
CA ALA A 34 9.64 -2.27 -0.26
C ALA A 34 9.79 -0.78 -0.60
N ALA A 35 9.32 0.10 0.28
CA ALA A 35 9.34 1.54 0.02
C ALA A 35 10.75 2.13 0.08
N SER A 36 11.68 1.46 0.74
CA SER A 36 13.08 1.90 0.77
C SER A 36 13.93 1.22 -0.30
N GLY A 37 13.35 0.31 -1.09
CA GLY A 37 14.07 -0.35 -2.18
C GLY A 37 15.04 -1.42 -1.72
N THR A 38 14.88 -1.93 -0.49
CA THR A 38 15.84 -2.89 0.09
C THR A 38 15.38 -4.34 -0.03
N THR A 39 14.37 -4.63 -0.85
CA THR A 39 13.86 -5.99 -1.04
C THR A 39 13.44 -6.16 -2.49
N ASP A 40 13.38 -7.41 -2.94
CA ASP A 40 12.86 -7.75 -4.26
C ASP A 40 11.34 -7.83 -4.31
N ALA A 41 10.68 -7.77 -3.16
CA ALA A 41 9.22 -7.77 -3.10
C ALA A 41 8.71 -6.41 -3.54
N ARG A 42 8.12 -6.34 -4.74
CA ARG A 42 7.68 -5.09 -5.34
C ARG A 42 6.16 -4.94 -5.41
N PHE A 43 5.42 -6.01 -5.10
CA PHE A 43 3.97 -5.99 -5.13
C PHE A 43 3.44 -6.42 -3.77
N ILE A 44 2.66 -5.56 -3.13
CA ILE A 44 2.10 -5.83 -1.81
C ILE A 44 0.62 -5.49 -1.84
N TYR A 45 -0.21 -6.40 -1.35
CA TYR A 45 -1.64 -6.17 -1.22
C TYR A 45 -2.04 -6.29 0.26
N LEU A 46 -2.77 -5.29 0.75
CA LEU A 46 -3.24 -5.22 2.13
C LEU A 46 -4.76 -5.24 2.14
N TRP A 47 -5.35 -6.04 3.03
CA TRP A 47 -6.82 -6.06 3.13
C TRP A 47 -7.24 -6.21 4.58
N GLY A 48 -8.49 -5.89 4.85
CA GLY A 48 -9.03 -5.99 6.20
C GLY A 48 -10.11 -4.98 6.45
N ALA A 49 -10.71 -5.08 7.64
CA ALA A 49 -11.77 -4.17 8.05
C ALA A 49 -11.22 -2.75 8.23
N GLY A 50 -12.12 -1.79 8.18
CA GLY A 50 -11.75 -0.40 8.49
C GLY A 50 -11.15 -0.32 9.89
N GLY A 51 -10.28 0.65 10.12
CA GLY A 51 -9.58 0.79 11.38
C GLY A 51 -8.21 0.13 11.41
N GLY A 52 -7.81 -0.56 10.34
CA GLY A 52 -6.46 -1.09 10.22
C GLY A 52 -5.43 -0.08 9.74
N GLY A 53 -5.87 1.11 9.32
CA GLY A 53 -4.96 2.15 8.88
C GLY A 53 -4.43 1.98 7.48
N LYS A 54 -5.21 1.37 6.57
CA LYS A 54 -4.75 1.10 5.21
C LYS A 54 -4.31 2.36 4.47
N THR A 55 -5.15 3.40 4.51
CA THR A 55 -4.83 4.67 3.84
C THR A 55 -3.58 5.30 4.44
N HIS A 56 -3.45 5.26 5.76
CA HIS A 56 -2.25 5.75 6.45
C HIS A 56 -1.00 5.04 5.91
N LEU A 57 -1.06 3.71 5.81
CA LEU A 57 0.09 2.92 5.34
C LEU A 57 0.45 3.23 3.89
N LEU A 58 -0.56 3.44 3.03
CA LEU A 58 -0.30 3.82 1.65
C LEU A 58 0.40 5.18 1.56
N GLN A 59 -0.10 6.16 2.29
CA GLN A 59 0.47 7.51 2.29
C GLN A 59 1.89 7.52 2.84
N ALA A 60 2.11 6.80 3.93
CA ALA A 60 3.41 6.71 4.56
C ALA A 60 4.43 6.00 3.66
N SER A 61 4.01 4.93 2.99
CA SER A 61 4.87 4.21 2.06
C SER A 61 5.26 5.10 0.87
N ALA A 62 4.30 5.86 0.34
CA ALA A 62 4.58 6.77 -0.76
C ALA A 62 5.58 7.86 -0.34
N ALA A 63 5.44 8.39 0.88
CA ALA A 63 6.36 9.40 1.39
C ALA A 63 7.78 8.84 1.53
N LEU A 64 7.90 7.61 2.05
CA LEU A 64 9.20 6.98 2.20
C LEU A 64 9.85 6.71 0.83
N ALA A 65 9.06 6.25 -0.13
CA ALA A 65 9.57 5.98 -1.48
C ALA A 65 10.10 7.27 -2.12
N ARG A 66 9.43 8.40 -1.90
CA ARG A 66 9.92 9.68 -2.43
C ARG A 66 11.28 10.06 -1.84
N GLN A 67 11.50 9.76 -0.55
CA GLN A 67 12.80 10.02 0.07
C GLN A 67 13.92 9.20 -0.57
N HIS A 68 13.59 8.04 -1.12
CA HIS A 68 14.57 7.15 -1.74
C HIS A 68 14.56 7.24 -3.27
N ASN A 69 13.84 8.22 -3.84
CA ASN A 69 13.70 8.39 -5.27
C ASN A 69 13.20 7.12 -5.98
N LEU A 70 12.33 6.37 -5.31
CA LEU A 70 11.80 5.12 -5.81
C LEU A 70 10.41 5.35 -6.38
N ALA A 71 10.14 4.81 -7.56
CA ALA A 71 8.81 4.88 -8.16
C ALA A 71 7.88 3.96 -7.39
N LEU A 72 6.80 4.51 -6.83
CA LEU A 72 5.82 3.74 -6.07
C LEU A 72 4.42 4.16 -6.49
N VAL A 73 3.59 3.18 -6.84
CA VAL A 73 2.20 3.38 -7.19
C VAL A 73 1.34 2.83 -6.05
N THR A 74 0.32 3.60 -5.66
CA THR A 74 -0.64 3.13 -4.65
C THR A 74 -2.02 3.01 -5.29
N ALA A 75 -2.80 2.03 -4.80
CA ALA A 75 -4.19 1.84 -5.22
C ALA A 75 -5.03 1.53 -3.99
N ASP A 76 -5.85 2.50 -3.57
CA ASP A 76 -6.71 2.32 -2.40
C ASP A 76 -8.11 1.89 -2.85
N ASP A 77 -8.84 1.23 -1.95
CA ASP A 77 -10.23 0.84 -2.17
C ASP A 77 -10.45 0.10 -3.49
N VAL A 78 -9.58 -0.89 -3.77
CA VAL A 78 -9.67 -1.62 -5.06
C VAL A 78 -11.01 -2.33 -5.21
N HIS A 79 -11.69 -2.65 -4.11
CA HIS A 79 -13.03 -3.28 -4.17
C HIS A 79 -14.09 -2.37 -4.78
N ALA A 80 -13.81 -1.06 -4.87
CA ALA A 80 -14.76 -0.09 -5.41
C ALA A 80 -14.41 0.37 -6.83
N LEU A 81 -13.41 -0.24 -7.47
CA LEU A 81 -12.99 0.16 -8.80
C LEU A 81 -14.01 -0.23 -9.86
N SER A 82 -14.24 0.67 -10.81
CA SER A 82 -15.03 0.35 -12.01
C SER A 82 -14.25 -0.65 -12.88
N GLU A 83 -14.94 -1.22 -13.87
CA GLU A 83 -14.27 -2.15 -14.77
C GLU A 83 -13.10 -1.49 -15.49
N GLN A 84 -13.27 -0.26 -15.94
CA GLN A 84 -12.20 0.47 -16.63
C GLN A 84 -11.02 0.74 -15.70
N GLN A 85 -11.30 1.08 -14.45
CA GLN A 85 -10.24 1.29 -13.46
C GLN A 85 -9.51 0.00 -13.14
N GLN A 86 -10.23 -1.12 -13.11
CA GLN A 86 -9.62 -2.43 -12.91
C GLN A 86 -8.67 -2.78 -14.05
N ILE A 87 -9.06 -2.50 -15.27
CA ILE A 87 -8.22 -2.74 -16.44
C ILE A 87 -6.96 -1.87 -16.38
N ALA A 88 -7.12 -0.59 -15.99
CA ALA A 88 -5.99 0.31 -15.86
C ALA A 88 -5.00 -0.18 -14.81
N LEU A 89 -5.50 -0.65 -13.67
CA LEU A 89 -4.63 -1.17 -12.61
C LEU A 89 -3.92 -2.45 -13.07
N PHE A 90 -4.63 -3.33 -13.76
CA PHE A 90 -4.03 -4.55 -14.32
C PHE A 90 -2.86 -4.19 -15.24
N ASN A 91 -3.06 -3.19 -16.12
CA ASN A 91 -2.01 -2.75 -17.02
C ASN A 91 -0.82 -2.16 -16.25
N THR A 92 -1.08 -1.45 -15.16
CA THR A 92 -0.03 -0.90 -14.32
C THR A 92 0.83 -2.01 -13.70
N TYR A 93 0.19 -3.09 -13.23
CA TYR A 93 0.93 -4.25 -12.72
C TYR A 93 1.88 -4.79 -13.79
N ASN A 94 1.38 -4.94 -15.02
CA ASN A 94 2.20 -5.50 -16.10
C ASN A 94 3.36 -4.58 -16.46
N GLN A 95 3.13 -3.27 -16.46
CA GLN A 95 4.18 -2.30 -16.75
C GLN A 95 5.28 -2.35 -15.69
N LEU A 96 4.90 -2.40 -14.41
CA LEU A 96 5.87 -2.45 -13.33
C LEU A 96 6.63 -3.78 -13.32
N ARG A 97 5.98 -4.86 -13.74
CA ARG A 97 6.66 -6.16 -13.83
C ARG A 97 7.81 -6.10 -14.82
N GLU A 98 7.58 -5.44 -15.97
CA GLU A 98 8.59 -5.34 -17.02
C GLU A 98 9.69 -4.35 -16.69
N GLY A 99 9.40 -3.36 -15.84
CA GLY A 99 10.34 -2.32 -15.46
C GLY A 99 10.78 -2.45 -14.02
N SER A 100 10.73 -1.33 -13.31
CA SER A 100 11.07 -1.25 -11.89
C SER A 100 10.01 -0.44 -11.19
N GLY A 101 10.03 -0.46 -9.86
CA GLY A 101 9.07 0.26 -9.05
C GLY A 101 8.28 -0.68 -8.17
N VAL A 102 7.43 -0.10 -7.33
CA VAL A 102 6.67 -0.82 -6.31
C VAL A 102 5.20 -0.47 -6.46
N LEU A 103 4.32 -1.44 -6.27
CA LEU A 103 2.88 -1.20 -6.23
C LEU A 103 2.32 -1.76 -4.93
N ILE A 104 1.64 -0.91 -4.18
CA ILE A 104 0.96 -1.30 -2.94
C ILE A 104 -0.52 -1.00 -3.11
N ALA A 105 -1.36 -2.03 -2.96
CA ALA A 105 -2.80 -1.90 -3.14
C ALA A 105 -3.51 -2.31 -1.87
N CYS A 106 -4.70 -1.76 -1.65
CA CYS A 106 -5.53 -2.08 -0.49
C CYS A 106 -6.96 -2.33 -0.92
N GLY A 107 -7.60 -3.27 -0.24
CA GLY A 107 -9.01 -3.57 -0.47
C GLY A 107 -9.69 -4.09 0.78
N SER A 108 -10.96 -4.44 0.64
CA SER A 108 -11.80 -4.84 1.77
C SER A 108 -11.72 -6.33 2.10
N ALA A 109 -11.20 -7.14 1.18
CA ALA A 109 -11.16 -8.59 1.36
C ALA A 109 -10.00 -9.18 0.57
N ALA A 110 -9.78 -10.47 0.70
CA ALA A 110 -8.74 -11.18 -0.05
C ALA A 110 -8.97 -11.01 -1.55
N PRO A 111 -7.91 -11.13 -2.38
CA PRO A 111 -8.02 -10.79 -3.81
C PRO A 111 -9.16 -11.49 -4.56
N ASN A 112 -9.47 -12.74 -4.19
CA ASN A 112 -10.50 -13.51 -4.89
C ASN A 112 -11.88 -13.42 -4.24
N GLN A 113 -12.07 -12.49 -3.32
CA GLN A 113 -13.33 -12.37 -2.55
C GLN A 113 -14.06 -11.05 -2.78
N MET A 114 -13.65 -10.25 -3.75
CA MET A 114 -14.21 -8.93 -3.99
C MET A 114 -15.01 -8.84 -5.29
N GLY A 115 -15.14 -9.93 -6.02
CA GLY A 115 -15.88 -9.89 -7.28
C GLY A 115 -15.18 -9.13 -8.39
N LEU A 116 -13.87 -8.95 -8.29
CA LEU A 116 -13.08 -8.24 -9.30
C LEU A 116 -12.84 -9.16 -10.52
N ARG A 117 -12.38 -8.55 -11.62
CA ARG A 117 -11.95 -9.31 -12.78
C ARG A 117 -10.90 -10.34 -12.38
N ASP A 118 -10.99 -11.53 -12.98
CA ASP A 118 -10.07 -12.61 -12.63
C ASP A 118 -8.61 -12.24 -12.89
N ASP A 119 -8.34 -11.49 -13.98
CA ASP A 119 -6.99 -11.08 -14.30
C ASP A 119 -6.43 -10.14 -13.22
N LEU A 120 -7.23 -9.20 -12.73
CA LEU A 120 -6.77 -8.29 -11.67
C LEU A 120 -6.60 -9.03 -10.36
N ALA A 121 -7.56 -9.90 -10.00
CA ALA A 121 -7.44 -10.68 -8.77
C ALA A 121 -6.14 -11.49 -8.73
N THR A 122 -5.76 -12.06 -9.87
CA THR A 122 -4.50 -12.79 -9.98
C THR A 122 -3.30 -11.90 -9.71
N ARG A 123 -3.33 -10.65 -10.24
CA ARG A 123 -2.23 -9.70 -10.02
C ARG A 123 -2.15 -9.25 -8.57
N LEU A 124 -3.29 -8.99 -7.93
CA LEU A 124 -3.29 -8.62 -6.51
C LEU A 124 -2.67 -9.70 -5.64
N ALA A 125 -2.77 -10.95 -6.05
CA ALA A 125 -2.18 -12.07 -5.31
C ALA A 125 -0.68 -12.27 -5.59
N TRP A 126 -0.09 -11.51 -6.52
CA TRP A 126 1.35 -11.56 -6.74
C TRP A 126 2.09 -11.01 -5.52
N GLY A 127 3.27 -11.55 -5.24
CA GLY A 127 4.09 -11.02 -4.17
C GLY A 127 3.48 -11.25 -2.79
N LEU A 128 3.42 -10.22 -1.98
CA LEU A 128 3.03 -10.34 -0.58
C LEU A 128 1.58 -9.91 -0.38
N VAL A 129 0.83 -10.71 0.38
CA VAL A 129 -0.57 -10.43 0.72
C VAL A 129 -0.70 -10.50 2.23
N TYR A 130 -1.20 -9.42 2.83
CA TYR A 130 -1.36 -9.35 4.27
C TYR A 130 -2.78 -8.94 4.65
N GLN A 131 -3.34 -9.62 5.64
CA GLN A 131 -4.56 -9.16 6.28
C GLN A 131 -4.19 -8.21 7.41
N LEU A 132 -4.75 -7.00 7.38
CA LEU A 132 -4.55 -6.04 8.45
C LEU A 132 -5.60 -6.21 9.52
N HIS A 133 -5.19 -6.04 10.75
CA HIS A 133 -6.06 -6.18 11.92
C HIS A 133 -6.37 -4.80 12.49
N SER A 134 -7.53 -4.70 13.15
CA SER A 134 -7.93 -3.46 13.81
C SER A 134 -6.87 -3.06 14.84
N LEU A 135 -6.69 -1.76 15.01
CA LEU A 135 -5.70 -1.20 15.94
C LEU A 135 -6.26 -0.99 17.35
N SER A 136 -7.48 -1.43 17.59
CA SER A 136 -8.08 -1.29 18.94
C SER A 136 -7.48 -2.26 19.94
#